data_285d70a631c23e595e34c2f59cced8e2
#
_entry.id   285d70a631c23e595e34c2f59cced8e2
#
_cell.length_a   1.000
_cell.length_b   1.000
_cell.length_c   1.000
_cell.angle_alpha   90.00
_cell.angle_beta   90.00
_cell.angle_gamma   90.00
#
_symmetry.space_group_name_H-M   'P 1'
#
loop_
_entity.id
_entity.type
_entity.pdbx_description
1 polymer ?
#
loop_
_entity_poly.entity_id
_entity_poly.type
_entity_poly.pdbx_seq_one_letter_code
_entity_poly.pdbx_strand_id
1 'polypeptide(L)'
;MITLIEDNKQFNYKIYRSDVIVQHQAEMIGRLQAAHRKLMERYGKINPSSTWLYRTYNVFSLVGPDKHFYNLFKDLNQVFKETLPNESPLWFQSWLNFHKQDEVLKWHNHTWYAHGYISIDPKKTKTIFREYEIVNELGNIYIGPGNREHAVEVLEPFNGHRITLGVDVANYDIGPSDLISMIPVI
;
A
#
# COMPACT_ATOMS: atom_id res chain seq x y z
N MET A 1 11.37 6.60 -11.90
CA MET A 1 11.03 5.59 -12.96
C MET A 1 10.51 4.35 -12.27
N ILE A 2 9.56 3.65 -12.90
CA ILE A 2 9.05 2.37 -12.39
C ILE A 2 9.46 1.25 -13.33
N THR A 3 9.84 0.09 -12.78
CA THR A 3 10.31 -1.07 -13.54
C THR A 3 9.53 -2.30 -13.14
N LEU A 4 8.99 -3.04 -14.11
CA LEU A 4 8.38 -4.35 -13.87
C LEU A 4 9.46 -5.36 -13.48
N ILE A 5 9.34 -5.97 -12.31
CA ILE A 5 10.27 -6.96 -11.76
C ILE A 5 9.76 -8.38 -11.98
N GLU A 6 8.46 -8.59 -11.78
CA GLU A 6 7.82 -9.89 -11.92
C GLU A 6 6.42 -9.75 -12.53
N ASP A 7 6.08 -10.63 -13.46
CA ASP A 7 4.73 -10.79 -14.03
C ASP A 7 4.32 -12.25 -13.88
N ASN A 8 3.69 -12.57 -12.76
CA ASN A 8 3.30 -13.93 -12.43
C ASN A 8 1.92 -14.26 -13.01
N LYS A 9 1.92 -14.96 -14.14
CA LYS A 9 0.68 -15.34 -14.84
C LYS A 9 -0.11 -16.44 -14.13
N GLN A 10 0.57 -17.30 -13.36
CA GLN A 10 -0.09 -18.39 -12.64
C GLN A 10 -1.01 -17.86 -11.54
N PHE A 11 -0.55 -16.87 -10.80
CA PHE A 11 -1.28 -16.28 -9.68
C PHE A 11 -1.85 -14.89 -10.00
N ASN A 12 -1.69 -14.42 -11.24
CA ASN A 12 -2.23 -13.15 -11.73
C ASN A 12 -1.83 -11.95 -10.87
N TYR A 13 -0.53 -11.81 -10.56
CA TYR A 13 -0.01 -10.62 -9.90
C TYR A 13 1.20 -10.06 -10.63
N LYS A 14 1.52 -8.80 -10.36
CA LYS A 14 2.76 -8.17 -10.81
C LYS A 14 3.47 -7.50 -9.65
N ILE A 15 4.80 -7.44 -9.75
CA ILE A 15 5.67 -6.68 -8.85
C ILE A 15 6.44 -5.66 -9.68
N TYR A 16 6.34 -4.42 -9.28
CA TYR A 16 7.12 -3.31 -9.84
C TYR A 16 8.09 -2.77 -8.79
N ARG A 17 9.14 -2.09 -9.23
CA ARG A 17 10.07 -1.36 -8.38
C ARG A 17 10.06 0.11 -8.71
N SER A 18 9.85 0.96 -7.72
CA SER A 18 9.89 2.41 -7.85
C SER A 18 11.25 2.97 -7.43
N ASP A 19 11.97 3.57 -8.37
CA ASP A 19 13.23 4.27 -8.09
C ASP A 19 13.04 5.45 -7.12
N VAL A 20 11.85 6.06 -7.14
CA VAL A 20 11.54 7.18 -6.24
C VAL A 20 11.65 6.75 -4.79
N ILE A 21 11.11 5.59 -4.44
CA ILE A 21 11.19 5.05 -3.08
C ILE A 21 12.64 4.71 -2.73
N VAL A 22 13.34 4.02 -3.62
CA VAL A 22 14.72 3.57 -3.39
C VAL A 22 15.67 4.77 -3.16
N GLN A 23 15.53 5.82 -3.95
CA GLN A 23 16.41 7.00 -3.90
C GLN A 23 16.07 7.97 -2.77
N HIS A 24 14.81 8.02 -2.32
CA HIS A 24 14.29 9.01 -1.38
C HIS A 24 13.62 8.39 -0.14
N GLN A 25 14.02 7.19 0.24
CA GLN A 25 13.41 6.44 1.34
C GLN A 25 13.36 7.25 2.64
N ALA A 26 14.47 7.88 3.03
CA ALA A 26 14.57 8.59 4.30
C ALA A 26 13.60 9.78 4.39
N GLU A 27 13.52 10.58 3.31
CA GLU A 27 12.60 11.72 3.23
C GLU A 27 11.13 11.25 3.27
N MET A 28 10.81 10.18 2.54
CA MET A 28 9.47 9.59 2.51
C MET A 28 9.08 9.02 3.87
N ILE A 29 9.99 8.31 4.56
CA ILE A 29 9.78 7.85 5.94
C ILE A 29 9.48 9.01 6.87
N GLY A 30 10.28 10.07 6.83
CA GLY A 30 10.06 11.27 7.65
C GLY A 30 8.69 11.89 7.45
N ARG A 31 8.23 11.96 6.20
CA ARG A 31 6.89 12.46 5.85
C ARG A 31 5.77 11.54 6.36
N LEU A 32 5.91 10.22 6.20
CA LEU A 32 4.94 9.25 6.69
C LEU A 32 4.87 9.21 8.22
N GLN A 33 6.00 9.35 8.91
CA GLN A 33 6.02 9.47 10.37
C GLN A 33 5.29 10.74 10.86
N ALA A 34 5.45 11.86 10.15
CA ALA A 34 4.72 13.08 10.47
C ALA A 34 3.21 12.91 10.24
N ALA A 35 2.82 12.26 9.13
CA ALA A 35 1.42 11.94 8.84
C ALA A 35 0.84 10.99 9.91
N HIS A 36 1.58 9.92 10.29
CA HIS A 36 1.18 9.01 11.35
C HIS A 36 0.95 9.73 12.69
N ARG A 37 1.86 10.62 13.10
CA ARG A 37 1.67 11.40 14.32
C ARG A 37 0.36 12.20 14.28
N LYS A 38 0.05 12.89 13.18
CA LYS A 38 -1.21 13.64 13.03
C LYS A 38 -2.45 12.74 13.13
N LEU A 39 -2.41 11.54 12.54
CA LEU A 39 -3.49 10.56 12.68
C LEU A 39 -3.65 10.12 14.14
N MET A 40 -2.54 9.83 14.83
CA MET A 40 -2.58 9.39 16.22
C MET A 40 -3.04 10.50 17.17
N GLU A 41 -2.64 11.74 16.95
CA GLU A 41 -3.11 12.91 17.72
C GLU A 41 -4.64 13.07 17.59
N ARG A 42 -5.18 12.85 16.40
CA ARG A 42 -6.62 13.03 16.12
C ARG A 42 -7.48 11.84 16.53
N TYR A 43 -7.00 10.60 16.31
CA TYR A 43 -7.80 9.38 16.39
C TYR A 43 -7.22 8.30 17.31
N GLY A 44 -5.95 8.38 17.67
CA GLY A 44 -5.20 7.31 18.31
C GLY A 44 -5.58 6.97 19.75
N LYS A 45 -6.42 7.81 20.39
CA LYS A 45 -6.92 7.53 21.75
C LYS A 45 -7.77 6.25 21.82
N ILE A 46 -8.36 5.86 20.71
CA ILE A 46 -9.25 4.69 20.58
C ILE A 46 -8.46 3.49 20.03
N ASN A 47 -7.64 3.72 19.02
CA ASN A 47 -6.83 2.69 18.38
C ASN A 47 -5.52 3.30 17.84
N PRO A 48 -4.34 2.88 18.33
CA PRO A 48 -3.07 3.46 17.91
C PRO A 48 -2.60 3.03 16.52
N SER A 49 -3.24 2.06 15.86
CA SER A 49 -2.86 1.60 14.54
C SER A 49 -3.48 2.44 13.42
N SER A 50 -2.65 3.00 12.54
CA SER A 50 -3.12 3.73 11.35
C SER A 50 -3.87 2.83 10.36
N THR A 51 -3.64 1.53 10.37
CA THR A 51 -4.35 0.54 9.55
C THR A 51 -5.86 0.52 9.84
N TRP A 52 -6.27 0.69 11.08
CA TRP A 52 -7.69 0.72 11.45
C TRP A 52 -8.44 1.95 10.93
N LEU A 53 -7.70 2.99 10.55
CA LEU A 53 -8.24 4.23 10.00
C LEU A 53 -8.31 4.20 8.46
N TYR A 54 -8.02 3.08 7.82
CA TYR A 54 -7.83 2.98 6.38
C TYR A 54 -9.01 3.51 5.55
N ARG A 55 -10.24 3.46 6.06
CA ARG A 55 -11.44 3.98 5.39
C ARG A 55 -11.65 5.49 5.54
N THR A 56 -10.84 6.16 6.35
CA THR A 56 -11.07 7.56 6.71
C THR A 56 -10.14 8.54 6.02
N TYR A 57 -9.12 8.06 5.32
CA TYR A 57 -8.15 8.90 4.62
C TYR A 57 -7.54 8.17 3.41
N ASN A 58 -6.94 8.96 2.51
CA ASN A 58 -6.01 8.45 1.51
C ASN A 58 -4.62 9.01 1.82
N VAL A 59 -3.59 8.16 1.83
CA VAL A 59 -2.23 8.59 2.21
C VAL A 59 -1.71 9.70 1.31
N PHE A 60 -2.05 9.69 0.02
CA PHE A 60 -1.63 10.72 -0.94
C PHE A 60 -2.27 12.10 -0.67
N SER A 61 -3.46 12.12 -0.08
CA SER A 61 -4.06 13.37 0.41
C SER A 61 -3.46 13.82 1.75
N LEU A 62 -3.07 12.87 2.60
CA LEU A 62 -2.58 13.11 3.95
C LEU A 62 -1.15 13.65 3.98
N VAL A 63 -0.26 13.13 3.13
CA VAL A 63 1.15 13.54 3.11
C VAL A 63 1.35 14.97 2.60
N GLY A 64 0.32 15.58 1.98
CA GLY A 64 0.33 16.95 1.48
C GLY A 64 1.21 17.14 0.23
N PRO A 65 1.45 18.40 -0.18
CA PRO A 65 2.31 18.68 -1.31
C PRO A 65 3.76 18.21 -1.04
N ASP A 66 4.12 17.10 -1.66
CA ASP A 66 5.45 16.51 -1.57
C ASP A 66 5.83 15.92 -2.92
N LYS A 67 7.02 16.30 -3.45
CA LYS A 67 7.46 15.90 -4.79
C LYS A 67 7.67 14.39 -4.94
N HIS A 68 8.10 13.71 -3.89
CA HIS A 68 8.37 12.27 -3.95
C HIS A 68 7.06 11.48 -3.95
N PHE A 69 6.08 11.87 -3.12
CA PHE A 69 4.75 11.28 -3.14
C PHE A 69 3.97 11.62 -4.41
N TYR A 70 4.17 12.82 -5.00
CA TYR A 70 3.62 13.13 -6.31
C TYR A 70 4.17 12.20 -7.41
N ASN A 71 5.49 11.95 -7.41
CA ASN A 71 6.10 11.03 -8.37
C ASN A 71 5.67 9.58 -8.12
N LEU A 72 5.58 9.14 -6.86
CA LEU A 72 5.04 7.82 -6.53
C LEU A 72 3.57 7.68 -6.98
N PHE A 73 2.75 8.73 -6.83
CA PHE A 73 1.38 8.74 -7.35
C PHE A 73 1.34 8.53 -8.87
N LYS A 74 2.24 9.16 -9.63
CA LYS A 74 2.36 8.95 -11.07
C LYS A 74 2.79 7.52 -11.39
N ASP A 75 3.77 6.97 -10.67
CA ASP A 75 4.22 5.59 -10.82
C ASP A 75 3.03 4.62 -10.60
N LEU A 76 2.21 4.83 -9.55
CA LEU A 76 1.04 4.01 -9.27
C LEU A 76 -0.03 4.08 -10.36
N ASN A 77 -0.31 5.27 -10.89
CA ASN A 77 -1.26 5.41 -12.00
C ASN A 77 -0.80 4.62 -13.22
N GLN A 78 0.49 4.62 -13.52
CA GLN A 78 1.07 3.79 -14.58
C GLN A 78 0.90 2.30 -14.27
N VAL A 79 1.23 1.85 -13.05
CA VAL A 79 1.05 0.45 -12.60
C VAL A 79 -0.38 -0.01 -12.77
N PHE A 80 -1.36 0.78 -12.34
CA PHE A 80 -2.77 0.42 -12.45
C PHE A 80 -3.20 0.28 -13.91
N LYS A 81 -2.83 1.23 -14.77
CA LYS A 81 -3.14 1.18 -16.21
C LYS A 81 -2.52 -0.03 -16.92
N GLU A 82 -1.30 -0.41 -16.56
CA GLU A 82 -0.58 -1.53 -17.17
C GLU A 82 -1.02 -2.91 -16.63
N THR A 83 -1.52 -2.94 -15.40
CA THR A 83 -1.82 -4.21 -14.71
C THR A 83 -3.31 -4.53 -14.72
N LEU A 84 -4.16 -3.52 -14.66
CA LEU A 84 -5.59 -3.66 -14.47
C LEU A 84 -6.35 -3.21 -15.74
N PRO A 85 -6.38 -4.03 -16.80
CA PRO A 85 -7.12 -3.71 -18.00
C PRO A 85 -8.59 -3.56 -17.65
N ASN A 86 -9.14 -2.37 -17.88
CA ASN A 86 -10.50 -2.06 -17.49
C ASN A 86 -11.09 -0.99 -18.39
N GLU A 87 -12.33 -1.20 -18.85
CA GLU A 87 -13.09 -0.24 -19.66
C GLU A 87 -13.75 0.84 -18.80
N SER A 88 -13.89 0.59 -17.49
CA SER A 88 -14.50 1.51 -16.54
C SER A 88 -13.44 2.39 -15.85
N PRO A 89 -13.79 3.57 -15.34
CA PRO A 89 -12.90 4.34 -14.51
C PRO A 89 -12.43 3.56 -13.29
N LEU A 90 -11.16 3.70 -12.95
CA LEU A 90 -10.59 3.10 -11.75
C LEU A 90 -10.48 4.16 -10.65
N TRP A 91 -10.71 3.71 -9.42
CA TRP A 91 -10.54 4.48 -8.20
C TRP A 91 -9.66 3.72 -7.24
N PHE A 92 -8.84 4.39 -6.45
CA PHE A 92 -8.04 3.70 -5.46
C PHE A 92 -8.02 4.39 -4.11
N GLN A 93 -7.94 3.57 -3.08
CA GLN A 93 -7.66 3.94 -1.71
C GLN A 93 -6.24 3.54 -1.37
N SER A 94 -5.57 4.33 -0.53
CA SER A 94 -4.28 3.97 0.03
C SER A 94 -4.19 4.39 1.49
N TRP A 95 -3.65 3.51 2.32
CA TRP A 95 -3.50 3.73 3.75
C TRP A 95 -2.11 3.35 4.25
N LEU A 96 -1.74 3.86 5.42
CA LEU A 96 -0.46 3.65 6.05
C LEU A 96 -0.53 2.44 6.99
N ASN A 97 0.36 1.48 6.78
CA ASN A 97 0.68 0.43 7.73
C ASN A 97 1.97 0.80 8.47
N PHE A 98 1.84 1.05 9.75
CA PHE A 98 2.93 1.48 10.62
C PHE A 98 2.98 0.55 11.83
N HIS A 99 3.71 -0.58 11.68
CA HIS A 99 3.63 -1.71 12.60
C HIS A 99 4.97 -2.05 13.22
N LYS A 100 4.96 -2.34 14.51
CA LYS A 100 6.05 -3.03 15.18
C LYS A 100 6.06 -4.50 14.78
N GLN A 101 7.09 -5.23 15.19
CA GLN A 101 7.28 -6.63 14.87
C GLN A 101 6.09 -7.52 15.30
N ASP A 102 5.48 -7.26 16.44
CA ASP A 102 4.34 -7.98 17.02
C ASP A 102 2.96 -7.50 16.52
N GLU A 103 2.95 -6.43 15.72
CA GLU A 103 1.74 -5.80 15.18
C GLU A 103 1.50 -6.12 13.69
N VAL A 104 2.30 -6.99 13.07
CA VAL A 104 2.15 -7.32 11.64
C VAL A 104 0.80 -7.99 11.35
N LEU A 105 0.32 -7.76 10.12
CA LEU A 105 -1.03 -8.15 9.71
C LEU A 105 -1.21 -9.68 9.71
N LYS A 106 -2.27 -10.13 10.36
CA LYS A 106 -2.73 -11.53 10.33
C LYS A 106 -3.51 -11.82 9.05
N TRP A 107 -3.89 -13.09 8.85
CA TRP A 107 -4.67 -13.52 7.70
C TRP A 107 -5.94 -12.70 7.49
N HIS A 108 -6.07 -12.10 6.30
CA HIS A 108 -7.23 -11.32 5.86
C HIS A 108 -7.25 -11.24 4.32
N ASN A 109 -8.34 -10.74 3.77
CA ASN A 109 -8.50 -10.46 2.35
C ASN A 109 -9.21 -9.13 2.14
N HIS A 110 -9.30 -8.72 0.88
CA HIS A 110 -10.01 -7.53 0.43
C HIS A 110 -11.07 -7.92 -0.60
N THR A 111 -12.19 -7.22 -0.62
CA THR A 111 -13.30 -7.50 -1.54
C THR A 111 -13.27 -6.63 -2.80
N TRP A 112 -12.17 -5.89 -2.99
CA TRP A 112 -11.99 -4.95 -4.09
C TRP A 112 -11.55 -5.65 -5.37
N TYR A 113 -11.65 -4.95 -6.50
CA TYR A 113 -11.20 -5.41 -7.81
C TYR A 113 -9.73 -5.84 -7.79
N ALA A 114 -8.88 -5.03 -7.22
CA ALA A 114 -7.49 -5.38 -6.98
C ALA A 114 -7.03 -4.89 -5.60
N HIS A 115 -6.00 -5.54 -5.09
CA HIS A 115 -5.29 -5.16 -3.87
C HIS A 115 -3.80 -5.09 -4.15
N GLY A 116 -3.13 -4.18 -3.44
CA GLY A 116 -1.68 -4.05 -3.53
C GLY A 116 -1.06 -3.52 -2.26
N TYR A 117 0.26 -3.53 -2.23
CA TYR A 117 1.03 -2.86 -1.18
C TYR A 117 2.34 -2.31 -1.73
N ILE A 118 2.84 -1.27 -1.08
CA ILE A 118 4.04 -0.53 -1.43
C ILE A 118 5.02 -0.63 -0.26
N SER A 119 6.21 -1.13 -0.51
CA SER A 119 7.26 -1.37 0.48
C SER A 119 8.15 -0.13 0.64
N ILE A 120 7.90 0.68 1.68
CA ILE A 120 8.68 1.89 1.99
C ILE A 120 9.86 1.54 2.94
N ASP A 121 9.57 0.85 4.04
CA ASP A 121 10.56 0.28 4.95
C ASP A 121 10.05 -1.11 5.38
N PRO A 122 10.20 -2.12 4.53
CA PRO A 122 9.57 -3.43 4.72
C PRO A 122 10.20 -4.26 5.83
N LYS A 123 11.37 -3.83 6.36
CA LYS A 123 12.14 -4.64 7.28
C LYS A 123 12.46 -6.02 6.68
N LYS A 124 12.76 -6.99 7.50
CA LYS A 124 12.95 -8.38 7.10
C LYS A 124 11.63 -9.13 7.23
N THR A 125 10.71 -8.87 6.29
CA THR A 125 9.38 -9.49 6.28
C THR A 125 9.07 -10.07 4.92
N LYS A 126 8.11 -11.01 4.88
CA LYS A 126 7.46 -11.47 3.67
C LYS A 126 5.95 -11.34 3.79
N THR A 127 5.27 -11.21 2.67
CA THR A 127 3.82 -11.39 2.56
C THR A 127 3.56 -12.81 2.12
N ILE A 128 2.78 -13.56 2.92
CA ILE A 128 2.38 -14.93 2.62
C ILE A 128 0.96 -14.95 2.13
N PHE A 129 0.73 -15.63 1.03
CA PHE A 129 -0.58 -15.98 0.45
C PHE A 129 -0.82 -17.47 0.66
N ARG A 130 -2.01 -17.99 0.37
CA ARG A 130 -2.29 -19.42 0.53
C ARG A 130 -1.43 -20.30 -0.37
N GLU A 131 -1.09 -19.83 -1.56
CA GLU A 131 -0.43 -20.61 -2.60
C GLU A 131 1.01 -20.18 -2.91
N TYR A 132 1.45 -19.00 -2.45
CA TYR A 132 2.77 -18.44 -2.71
C TYR A 132 3.18 -17.43 -1.64
N GLU A 133 4.41 -16.99 -1.68
CA GLU A 133 4.94 -15.96 -0.79
C GLU A 133 5.81 -14.96 -1.56
N ILE A 134 5.93 -13.75 -1.02
CA ILE A 134 6.73 -12.66 -1.61
C ILE A 134 7.58 -12.04 -0.51
N VAL A 135 8.90 -12.06 -0.68
CA VAL A 135 9.82 -11.31 0.19
C VAL A 135 9.62 -9.82 -0.07
N ASN A 136 9.37 -9.07 1.00
CA ASN A 136 9.13 -7.64 0.90
C ASN A 136 10.45 -6.88 0.78
N GLU A 137 10.72 -6.31 -0.39
CA GLU A 137 11.93 -5.54 -0.67
C GLU A 137 11.61 -4.05 -0.79
N LEU A 138 12.60 -3.21 -0.43
CA LEU A 138 12.50 -1.77 -0.56
C LEU A 138 12.14 -1.34 -1.99
N GLY A 139 11.11 -0.51 -2.10
CA GLY A 139 10.66 0.06 -3.37
C GLY A 139 9.72 -0.84 -4.15
N ASN A 140 9.50 -2.10 -3.72
CA ASN A 140 8.59 -3.00 -4.42
C ASN A 140 7.12 -2.58 -4.22
N ILE A 141 6.37 -2.65 -5.32
CA ILE A 141 4.93 -2.42 -5.41
C ILE A 141 4.31 -3.71 -5.93
N TYR A 142 3.61 -4.42 -5.07
CA TYR A 142 2.79 -5.58 -5.45
C TYR A 142 1.40 -5.10 -5.87
N ILE A 143 0.83 -5.71 -6.91
CA ILE A 143 -0.57 -5.56 -7.31
C ILE A 143 -1.12 -6.91 -7.81
N GLY A 144 -2.26 -7.33 -7.30
CA GLY A 144 -2.92 -8.57 -7.67
C GLY A 144 -4.41 -8.58 -7.32
N PRO A 145 -5.10 -9.74 -7.46
CA PRO A 145 -6.52 -9.86 -7.15
C PRO A 145 -6.84 -9.52 -5.69
N GLY A 146 -7.90 -8.74 -5.46
CA GLY A 146 -8.27 -8.28 -4.12
C GLY A 146 -8.70 -9.40 -3.17
N ASN A 147 -9.29 -10.47 -3.69
CA ASN A 147 -9.83 -11.57 -2.89
C ASN A 147 -8.78 -12.58 -2.38
N ARG A 148 -7.50 -12.33 -2.61
CA ARG A 148 -6.41 -13.20 -2.12
C ARG A 148 -6.21 -13.04 -0.62
N GLU A 149 -6.41 -14.12 0.14
CA GLU A 149 -6.06 -14.17 1.56
C GLU A 149 -4.55 -14.07 1.73
N HIS A 150 -4.12 -13.18 2.61
CA HIS A 150 -2.71 -12.95 2.89
C HIS A 150 -2.45 -12.52 4.34
N ALA A 151 -1.21 -12.68 4.75
CA ALA A 151 -0.69 -12.25 6.05
C ALA A 151 0.76 -11.76 5.89
N VAL A 152 1.30 -11.16 6.93
CA VAL A 152 2.72 -10.76 6.97
C VAL A 152 3.45 -11.63 7.98
N GLU A 153 4.61 -12.14 7.60
CA GLU A 153 5.51 -12.93 8.43
C GLU A 153 6.84 -12.20 8.61
N VAL A 154 7.37 -12.24 9.82
CA VAL A 154 8.68 -11.68 10.17
C VAL A 154 9.74 -12.75 9.95
N LEU A 155 10.70 -12.47 9.06
CA LEU A 155 11.81 -13.38 8.75
C LEU A 155 12.96 -13.24 9.76
N GLU A 156 13.25 -12.01 10.17
CA GLU A 156 14.26 -11.69 11.17
C GLU A 156 13.73 -10.62 12.12
N PRO A 157 14.03 -10.70 13.43
CA PRO A 157 13.65 -9.67 14.38
C PRO A 157 14.15 -8.29 13.97
N PHE A 158 13.32 -7.27 14.15
CA PHE A 158 13.68 -5.89 13.82
C PHE A 158 13.23 -4.91 14.92
N ASN A 159 13.94 -3.80 15.01
CA ASN A 159 13.58 -2.67 15.85
C ASN A 159 12.86 -1.58 15.03
N GLY A 160 12.06 -0.77 15.73
CA GLY A 160 11.29 0.32 15.09
C GLY A 160 10.02 -0.19 14.43
N HIS A 161 9.68 0.39 13.28
CA HIS A 161 8.44 0.10 12.57
C HIS A 161 8.69 -0.36 11.14
N ARG A 162 7.97 -1.38 10.73
CA ARG A 162 7.74 -1.70 9.32
C ARG A 162 6.76 -0.66 8.76
N ILE A 163 7.10 -0.08 7.61
CA ILE A 163 6.28 0.94 6.95
C ILE A 163 5.95 0.48 5.53
N THR A 164 4.66 0.26 5.29
CA THR A 164 4.13 -0.01 3.95
C THR A 164 2.87 0.80 3.72
N LEU A 165 2.52 1.03 2.46
CA LEU A 165 1.23 1.56 2.09
C LEU A 165 0.39 0.43 1.51
N GLY A 166 -0.82 0.23 2.05
CA GLY A 166 -1.81 -0.63 1.44
C GLY A 166 -2.52 0.12 0.32
N VAL A 167 -3.01 -0.62 -0.67
CA VAL A 167 -3.76 -0.08 -1.81
C VAL A 167 -4.90 -1.01 -2.15
N ASP A 168 -6.11 -0.47 -2.26
CA ASP A 168 -7.28 -1.14 -2.82
C ASP A 168 -7.76 -0.38 -4.07
N VAL A 169 -8.11 -1.11 -5.13
CA VAL A 169 -8.57 -0.54 -6.38
C VAL A 169 -9.99 -1.00 -6.66
N ALA A 170 -10.88 -0.05 -6.93
CA ALA A 170 -12.25 -0.28 -7.37
C ALA A 170 -12.41 0.04 -8.87
N ASN A 171 -13.24 -0.73 -9.56
CA ASN A 171 -13.58 -0.57 -10.97
C ASN A 171 -15.09 -0.33 -11.22
N TYR A 172 -15.81 0.09 -10.21
CA TYR A 172 -17.25 0.36 -10.27
C TYR A 172 -17.58 1.64 -9.51
N ASP A 173 -18.72 2.21 -9.79
CA ASP A 173 -19.27 3.34 -9.02
C ASP A 173 -19.70 2.85 -7.63
N ILE A 174 -18.99 3.31 -6.62
CA ILE A 174 -19.28 2.95 -5.22
C ILE A 174 -20.39 3.83 -4.65
N GLY A 175 -20.76 4.89 -5.36
CA GLY A 175 -21.70 5.89 -4.89
C GLY A 175 -21.21 6.67 -3.66
N PRO A 176 -22.00 7.61 -3.15
CA PRO A 176 -21.70 8.26 -1.88
C PRO A 176 -21.82 7.23 -0.76
N SER A 177 -20.71 6.82 -0.23
CA SER A 177 -20.61 5.85 0.85
C SER A 177 -19.67 6.32 1.93
N ASP A 178 -19.53 5.54 2.99
CA ASP A 178 -18.53 5.78 4.06
C ASP A 178 -17.08 5.64 3.55
N LEU A 179 -16.87 5.27 2.28
CA LEU A 179 -15.58 5.12 1.63
C LEU A 179 -15.13 6.42 0.96
N ILE A 180 -15.07 7.48 1.70
CA ILE A 180 -14.73 8.84 1.25
C ILE A 180 -13.25 9.02 0.85
N SER A 181 -12.44 7.99 0.96
CA SER A 181 -10.99 8.08 0.76
C SER A 181 -10.51 7.60 -0.61
N MET A 182 -11.42 7.20 -1.50
CA MET A 182 -11.10 6.82 -2.87
C MET A 182 -10.78 8.06 -3.72
N ILE A 183 -9.69 7.98 -4.50
CA ILE A 183 -9.31 9.01 -5.48
C ILE A 183 -9.18 8.37 -6.87
N PRO A 184 -9.46 9.12 -7.96
CA PRO A 184 -9.42 8.58 -9.30
C PRO A 184 -8.01 8.21 -9.75
N VAL A 185 -7.91 7.16 -10.55
CA VAL A 185 -6.74 6.84 -11.38
C VAL A 185 -6.79 7.73 -12.62
N ILE A 186 -5.72 8.49 -12.91
CA ILE A 186 -5.66 9.49 -13.99
C ILE A 186 -4.67 9.10 -15.09
#